data_be9d1b6eacdeac23484f9c95400c6bbb
#
_entry.id   be9d1b6eacdeac23484f9c95400c6bbb
#
_cell.length_a   1.000
_cell.length_b   1.000
_cell.length_c   1.000
_cell.angle_alpha   90.00
_cell.angle_beta   90.00
_cell.angle_gamma   90.00
#
_symmetry.space_group_name_H-M   'P 1'
#
loop_
_entity.id
_entity.type
_entity.pdbx_description
1 polymer ?
#
loop_
_entity_poly.entity_id
_entity_poly.type
_entity_poly.pdbx_seq_one_letter_code
_entity_poly.pdbx_strand_id
1 'polypeptide(L)'
;FPSFAASPLETHFAADPNQKMDAWYGEQIAKYTTDPAFNTQLTRSLPASDTVPTPAKAMGDVSGAPNMLPRLKTIHDYFRSLAASSPRVKVFSIGTSEEGREMIAAAIADEALLADLENNRQRLAQLADPRLIGLDDSRAQELITQSVPVYYITGAIHSTETGNPSSLMELA
;
A
#
# COMPACT_ATOMS: atom_id res chain seq x y z
N PHE A 1 2.95 32.55 12.17
CA PHE A 1 3.63 31.77 11.13
C PHE A 1 2.89 32.00 9.83
N PRO A 2 3.58 32.24 8.68
CA PRO A 2 2.90 32.37 7.41
C PRO A 2 2.23 31.03 7.08
N SER A 3 0.95 31.07 6.74
CA SER A 3 0.23 29.95 6.17
C SER A 3 0.85 29.66 4.79
N PHE A 4 1.58 28.58 4.67
CA PHE A 4 2.00 28.12 3.34
C PHE A 4 0.74 27.63 2.62
N ALA A 5 0.47 28.21 1.45
CA ALA A 5 -0.53 27.64 0.56
C ALA A 5 -0.11 26.20 0.22
N ALA A 6 -1.07 25.27 0.25
CA ALA A 6 -0.83 23.88 -0.13
C ALA A 6 -0.20 23.83 -1.52
N SER A 7 0.81 22.97 -1.70
CA SER A 7 1.42 22.79 -3.01
C SER A 7 0.41 22.22 -4.00
N PRO A 8 0.57 22.42 -5.32
CA PRO A 8 -0.31 21.79 -6.31
C PRO A 8 -0.37 20.26 -6.18
N LEU A 9 0.69 19.63 -5.70
CA LEU A 9 0.73 18.19 -5.42
C LEU A 9 -0.16 17.82 -4.23
N GLU A 10 -0.15 18.61 -3.15
CA GLU A 10 -1.00 18.37 -1.98
C GLU A 10 -2.49 18.48 -2.32
N THR A 11 -2.87 19.45 -3.16
CA THR A 11 -4.25 19.58 -3.63
C THR A 11 -4.67 18.45 -4.57
N HIS A 12 -3.73 17.92 -5.36
CA HIS A 12 -4.00 16.81 -6.29
C HIS A 12 -4.25 15.48 -5.57
N PHE A 13 -3.61 15.27 -4.41
CA PHE A 13 -3.76 14.07 -3.58
C PHE A 13 -4.68 14.28 -2.38
N ALA A 14 -5.47 15.35 -2.35
CA ALA A 14 -6.48 15.53 -1.31
C ALA A 14 -7.52 14.39 -1.36
N ALA A 15 -7.89 13.88 -0.18
CA ALA A 15 -8.95 12.90 -0.08
C ALA A 15 -10.26 13.46 -0.65
N ASP A 16 -11.03 12.64 -1.38
CA ASP A 16 -12.37 13.02 -1.85
C ASP A 16 -13.24 13.37 -0.63
N PRO A 17 -13.74 14.61 -0.53
CA PRO A 17 -14.58 15.02 0.60
C PRO A 17 -15.91 14.26 0.67
N ASN A 18 -16.33 13.61 -0.43
CA ASN A 18 -17.54 12.79 -0.49
C ASN A 18 -17.27 11.31 -0.18
N GLN A 19 -16.02 10.91 0.03
CA GLN A 19 -15.68 9.54 0.38
C GLN A 19 -16.32 9.16 1.72
N LYS A 20 -17.24 8.20 1.68
CA LYS A 20 -17.82 7.65 2.90
C LYS A 20 -16.75 6.91 3.69
N MET A 21 -16.61 7.23 4.96
CA MET A 21 -15.64 6.60 5.86
C MET A 21 -16.32 5.54 6.72
N ASP A 22 -15.57 4.50 7.10
CA ASP A 22 -16.01 3.49 8.06
C ASP A 22 -15.94 4.07 9.49
N ALA A 23 -17.10 4.45 10.02
CA ALA A 23 -17.19 5.10 11.33
C ALA A 23 -16.72 4.17 12.46
N TRP A 24 -17.11 2.88 12.42
CA TRP A 24 -16.69 1.91 13.42
C TRP A 24 -15.17 1.74 13.44
N TYR A 25 -14.57 1.62 12.24
CA TYR A 25 -13.13 1.49 12.11
C TYR A 25 -12.38 2.68 12.71
N GLY A 26 -12.84 3.89 12.41
CA GLY A 26 -12.29 5.13 12.96
C GLY A 26 -12.41 5.23 14.48
N GLU A 27 -13.54 4.79 15.05
CA GLU A 27 -13.74 4.71 16.50
C GLU A 27 -12.77 3.74 17.18
N GLN A 28 -12.51 2.57 16.57
CA GLN A 28 -11.54 1.62 17.13
C GLN A 28 -10.11 2.16 17.03
N ILE A 29 -9.72 2.81 15.94
CA ILE A 29 -8.42 3.48 15.84
C ILE A 29 -8.27 4.50 16.95
N ALA A 30 -9.25 5.39 17.14
CA ALA A 30 -9.20 6.41 18.18
C ALA A 30 -9.11 5.79 19.59
N LYS A 31 -9.84 4.71 19.85
CA LYS A 31 -9.85 3.98 21.13
C LYS A 31 -8.47 3.39 21.47
N TYR A 32 -7.74 2.87 20.49
CA TYR A 32 -6.46 2.21 20.71
C TYR A 32 -5.25 3.15 20.52
N THR A 33 -5.47 4.35 20.02
CA THR A 33 -4.41 5.36 19.89
C THR A 33 -4.04 5.89 21.28
N THR A 34 -2.83 5.60 21.73
CA THR A 34 -2.35 5.94 23.08
C THR A 34 -2.01 7.40 23.26
N ASP A 35 -1.63 8.09 22.18
CA ASP A 35 -1.37 9.53 22.15
C ASP A 35 -1.94 10.10 20.84
N PRO A 36 -2.77 11.16 20.90
CA PRO A 36 -3.31 11.81 19.70
C PRO A 36 -2.26 12.24 18.68
N ALA A 37 -1.02 12.49 19.09
CA ALA A 37 0.09 12.81 18.19
C ALA A 37 0.47 11.68 17.24
N PHE A 38 0.10 10.43 17.53
CA PHE A 38 0.32 9.28 16.66
C PHE A 38 -0.76 9.12 15.59
N ASN A 39 -1.81 9.92 15.66
CA ASN A 39 -2.93 9.85 14.72
C ASN A 39 -2.89 11.04 13.76
N THR A 40 -2.98 10.77 12.46
CA THR A 40 -2.97 11.76 11.40
C THR A 40 -4.22 11.66 10.54
N GLN A 41 -4.41 12.58 9.61
CA GLN A 41 -5.51 12.48 8.64
C GLN A 41 -5.44 11.20 7.78
N LEU A 42 -4.25 10.66 7.56
CA LEU A 42 -4.03 9.45 6.77
C LEU A 42 -4.28 8.16 7.56
N THR A 43 -4.19 8.20 8.89
CA THR A 43 -4.21 7.00 9.74
C THR A 43 -5.44 6.89 10.63
N ARG A 44 -6.28 7.92 10.71
CA ARG A 44 -7.41 7.98 11.66
C ARG A 44 -8.67 7.23 11.22
N SER A 45 -8.74 6.78 9.98
CA SER A 45 -9.95 6.15 9.43
C SER A 45 -9.66 5.42 8.13
N LEU A 46 -10.53 4.48 7.76
CA LEU A 46 -10.52 3.85 6.44
C LEU A 46 -11.78 4.24 5.63
N PRO A 47 -11.68 4.25 4.29
CA PRO A 47 -12.85 4.34 3.42
C PRO A 47 -13.80 3.18 3.66
N ALA A 48 -15.11 3.47 3.70
CA ALA A 48 -16.12 2.42 3.72
C ALA A 48 -16.25 1.76 2.35
N SER A 49 -16.34 0.44 2.31
CA SER A 49 -16.60 -0.33 1.11
C SER A 49 -17.50 -1.54 1.43
N ASP A 50 -18.44 -1.81 0.53
CA ASP A 50 -19.30 -2.99 0.63
C ASP A 50 -18.61 -4.25 0.05
N THR A 51 -17.58 -4.07 -0.75
CA THR A 51 -16.91 -5.15 -1.51
C THR A 51 -15.48 -5.42 -1.07
N VAL A 52 -14.73 -4.39 -0.68
CA VAL A 52 -13.33 -4.51 -0.28
C VAL A 52 -13.25 -4.74 1.25
N PRO A 53 -12.66 -5.84 1.72
CA PRO A 53 -12.59 -6.13 3.14
C PRO A 53 -11.57 -5.23 3.85
N THR A 54 -11.88 -4.82 5.07
CA THR A 54 -10.91 -4.16 5.96
C THR A 54 -10.02 -5.19 6.66
N PRO A 55 -8.86 -4.80 7.22
CA PRO A 55 -8.04 -5.68 8.07
C PRO A 55 -8.83 -6.30 9.22
N ALA A 56 -9.77 -5.56 9.80
CA ALA A 56 -10.62 -6.07 10.88
C ALA A 56 -11.45 -7.30 10.49
N LYS A 57 -11.87 -7.40 9.23
CA LYS A 57 -12.58 -8.59 8.73
C LYS A 57 -11.69 -9.85 8.76
N ALA A 58 -10.40 -9.69 8.56
CA ALA A 58 -9.43 -10.79 8.57
C ALA A 58 -8.94 -11.14 9.98
N MET A 59 -8.84 -10.14 10.86
CA MET A 59 -8.23 -10.27 12.19
C MET A 59 -9.25 -10.30 13.34
N GLY A 60 -10.45 -9.76 13.13
CA GLY A 60 -11.46 -9.60 14.18
C GLY A 60 -11.45 -8.23 14.87
N ASP A 61 -10.41 -7.44 14.67
CA ASP A 61 -10.29 -6.05 15.14
C ASP A 61 -9.33 -5.28 14.23
N VAL A 62 -9.21 -3.96 14.42
CA VAL A 62 -8.33 -3.10 13.63
C VAL A 62 -6.86 -3.44 13.84
N SER A 63 -6.02 -3.10 12.88
CA SER A 63 -4.57 -3.22 13.02
C SER A 63 -4.08 -2.41 14.23
N GLY A 64 -3.21 -3.02 15.03
CA GLY A 64 -2.71 -2.39 16.25
C GLY A 64 -3.62 -2.51 17.49
N ALA A 65 -4.78 -3.15 17.36
CA ALA A 65 -5.61 -3.48 18.55
C ALA A 65 -4.82 -4.33 19.55
N PRO A 66 -5.06 -4.17 20.87
CA PRO A 66 -4.37 -4.93 21.89
C PRO A 66 -4.52 -6.45 21.69
N ASN A 67 -3.43 -7.19 21.89
CA ASN A 67 -3.35 -8.64 21.72
C ASN A 67 -3.61 -9.14 20.28
N MET A 68 -3.59 -8.26 19.30
CA MET A 68 -3.70 -8.61 17.88
C MET A 68 -2.31 -8.80 17.28
N LEU A 69 -1.99 -10.04 16.97
CA LEU A 69 -0.70 -10.40 16.35
C LEU A 69 -0.97 -11.35 15.18
N PRO A 70 -1.26 -10.82 14.00
CA PRO A 70 -1.62 -11.66 12.86
C PRO A 70 -0.45 -12.55 12.45
N ARG A 71 -0.76 -13.82 12.19
CA ARG A 71 0.20 -14.77 11.65
C ARG A 71 0.37 -14.54 10.15
N LEU A 72 1.50 -14.99 9.59
CA LEU A 72 1.81 -14.88 8.17
C LEU A 72 0.64 -15.33 7.27
N LYS A 73 0.00 -16.46 7.60
CA LYS A 73 -1.15 -16.94 6.85
C LYS A 73 -2.31 -15.93 6.81
N THR A 74 -2.64 -15.31 7.94
CA THR A 74 -3.71 -14.29 8.01
C THR A 74 -3.38 -13.10 7.13
N ILE A 75 -2.13 -12.64 7.15
CA ILE A 75 -1.66 -11.52 6.34
C ILE A 75 -1.78 -11.87 4.84
N HIS A 76 -1.28 -13.03 4.44
CA HIS A 76 -1.34 -13.48 3.04
C HIS A 76 -2.78 -13.66 2.56
N ASP A 77 -3.64 -14.27 3.37
CA ASP A 77 -5.05 -14.46 3.04
C ASP A 77 -5.78 -13.12 2.87
N TYR A 78 -5.46 -12.13 3.71
CA TYR A 78 -6.00 -10.78 3.58
C TYR A 78 -5.60 -10.14 2.24
N PHE A 79 -4.31 -10.10 1.89
CA PHE A 79 -3.88 -9.54 0.61
C PHE A 79 -4.48 -10.27 -0.59
N ARG A 80 -4.65 -11.59 -0.53
CA ARG A 80 -5.34 -12.35 -1.57
C ARG A 80 -6.83 -12.02 -1.64
N SER A 81 -7.46 -11.75 -0.50
CA SER A 81 -8.86 -11.32 -0.47
C SER A 81 -9.04 -9.92 -1.06
N LEU A 82 -8.09 -9.01 -0.84
CA LEU A 82 -8.07 -7.72 -1.52
C LEU A 82 -7.97 -7.89 -3.04
N ALA A 83 -7.02 -8.71 -3.51
CA ALA A 83 -6.87 -8.97 -4.95
C ALA A 83 -8.09 -9.64 -5.60
N ALA A 84 -8.84 -10.44 -4.83
CA ALA A 84 -10.09 -11.04 -5.28
C ALA A 84 -11.27 -10.04 -5.29
N SER A 85 -11.19 -8.98 -4.50
CA SER A 85 -12.27 -8.00 -4.30
C SER A 85 -12.08 -6.72 -5.11
N SER A 86 -10.87 -6.46 -5.60
CA SER A 86 -10.53 -5.20 -6.29
C SER A 86 -9.54 -5.42 -7.43
N PRO A 87 -9.81 -4.91 -8.64
CA PRO A 87 -8.86 -4.92 -9.75
C PRO A 87 -7.67 -3.98 -9.53
N ARG A 88 -7.67 -3.20 -8.45
CA ARG A 88 -6.58 -2.31 -8.05
C ARG A 88 -5.49 -3.01 -7.23
N VAL A 89 -5.64 -4.31 -6.98
CA VAL A 89 -4.67 -5.10 -6.21
C VAL A 89 -4.28 -6.34 -6.99
N LYS A 90 -2.98 -6.61 -7.07
CA LYS A 90 -2.43 -7.82 -7.67
C LYS A 90 -1.37 -8.42 -6.75
N VAL A 91 -1.51 -9.70 -6.40
CA VAL A 91 -0.60 -10.40 -5.50
C VAL A 91 0.25 -11.38 -6.28
N PHE A 92 1.54 -11.39 -5.98
CA PHE A 92 2.53 -12.28 -6.60
C PHE A 92 3.24 -13.10 -5.55
N SER A 93 3.57 -14.34 -5.87
CA SER A 93 4.62 -15.08 -5.17
C SER A 93 5.98 -14.57 -5.65
N ILE A 94 6.84 -14.19 -4.71
CA ILE A 94 8.22 -13.75 -4.98
C ILE A 94 9.26 -14.76 -4.52
N GLY A 95 8.82 -15.98 -4.21
CA GLY A 95 9.66 -17.09 -3.80
C GLY A 95 9.29 -17.66 -2.45
N THR A 96 10.21 -18.39 -1.86
CA THR A 96 10.05 -19.03 -0.55
C THR A 96 11.23 -18.70 0.36
N SER A 97 10.95 -18.65 1.67
CA SER A 97 11.99 -18.54 2.68
C SER A 97 12.78 -19.84 2.82
N GLU A 98 13.87 -19.82 3.61
CA GLU A 98 14.65 -21.03 3.95
C GLU A 98 13.79 -22.15 4.57
N GLU A 99 12.73 -21.80 5.30
CA GLU A 99 11.79 -22.77 5.87
C GLU A 99 10.67 -23.19 4.90
N GLY A 100 10.78 -22.84 3.62
CA GLY A 100 9.80 -23.18 2.60
C GLY A 100 8.48 -22.37 2.69
N ARG A 101 8.44 -21.29 3.47
CA ARG A 101 7.26 -20.43 3.55
C ARG A 101 7.21 -19.48 2.35
N GLU A 102 6.07 -19.40 1.72
CA GLU A 102 5.87 -18.46 0.61
C GLU A 102 6.11 -17.02 1.05
N MET A 103 6.74 -16.25 0.18
CA MET A 103 6.85 -14.80 0.28
C MET A 103 6.00 -14.17 -0.82
N ILE A 104 5.24 -13.13 -0.49
CA ILE A 104 4.37 -12.43 -1.43
C ILE A 104 4.75 -10.96 -1.56
N ALA A 105 4.44 -10.39 -2.73
CA ALA A 105 4.36 -8.96 -2.94
C ALA A 105 2.97 -8.61 -3.45
N ALA A 106 2.46 -7.45 -3.04
CA ALA A 106 1.22 -6.88 -3.54
C ALA A 106 1.53 -5.59 -4.33
N ALA A 107 1.08 -5.52 -5.57
CA ALA A 107 1.04 -4.28 -6.32
C ALA A 107 -0.35 -3.64 -6.16
N ILE A 108 -0.38 -2.37 -5.77
CA ILE A 108 -1.60 -1.59 -5.55
C ILE A 108 -1.51 -0.33 -6.38
N ALA A 109 -2.46 -0.12 -7.26
CA ALA A 109 -2.46 1.02 -8.17
C ALA A 109 -3.83 1.19 -8.84
N ASP A 110 -3.95 2.22 -9.68
CA ASP A 110 -5.05 2.37 -10.62
C ASP A 110 -5.17 1.14 -11.54
N GLU A 111 -6.39 0.79 -11.94
CA GLU A 111 -6.69 -0.39 -12.74
C GLU A 111 -5.96 -0.39 -14.08
N ALA A 112 -5.89 0.78 -14.74
CA ALA A 112 -5.20 0.91 -16.02
C ALA A 112 -3.70 0.67 -15.87
N LEU A 113 -3.11 1.15 -14.77
CA LEU A 113 -1.70 0.93 -14.47
C LEU A 113 -1.42 -0.55 -14.16
N LEU A 114 -2.29 -1.22 -13.40
CA LEU A 114 -2.11 -2.66 -13.13
C LEU A 114 -2.30 -3.51 -14.39
N ALA A 115 -3.12 -3.09 -15.34
CA ALA A 115 -3.22 -3.72 -16.64
C ALA A 115 -1.93 -3.55 -17.49
N ASP A 116 -1.24 -2.41 -17.35
CA ASP A 116 0.02 -2.08 -18.04
C ASP A 116 1.28 -2.36 -17.20
N LEU A 117 1.14 -3.06 -16.09
CA LEU A 117 2.19 -3.25 -15.07
C LEU A 117 3.52 -3.77 -15.66
N GLU A 118 3.45 -4.75 -16.58
CA GLU A 118 4.65 -5.33 -17.18
C GLU A 118 5.35 -4.33 -18.12
N ASN A 119 4.63 -3.57 -18.91
CA ASN A 119 5.24 -2.52 -19.75
C ASN A 119 5.86 -1.42 -18.88
N ASN A 120 5.20 -1.03 -17.78
CA ASN A 120 5.78 -0.07 -16.83
C ASN A 120 7.07 -0.63 -16.22
N ARG A 121 7.09 -1.89 -15.81
CA ARG A 121 8.29 -2.58 -15.30
C ARG A 121 9.44 -2.54 -16.33
N GLN A 122 9.14 -2.80 -17.61
CA GLN A 122 10.15 -2.78 -18.68
C GLN A 122 10.69 -1.37 -18.92
N ARG A 123 9.83 -0.34 -18.90
CA ARG A 123 10.27 1.06 -19.01
C ARG A 123 11.21 1.44 -17.86
N LEU A 124 10.81 1.12 -16.62
CA LEU A 124 11.63 1.37 -15.44
C LEU A 124 12.94 0.58 -15.45
N ALA A 125 12.96 -0.65 -15.97
CA ALA A 125 14.18 -1.44 -16.10
C ALA A 125 15.18 -0.79 -17.08
N GLN A 126 14.70 -0.21 -18.20
CA GLN A 126 15.53 0.53 -19.14
C GLN A 126 16.11 1.81 -18.51
N LEU A 127 15.33 2.50 -17.67
CA LEU A 127 15.81 3.67 -16.92
C LEU A 127 16.82 3.28 -15.82
N ALA A 128 16.66 2.11 -15.21
CA ALA A 128 17.58 1.61 -14.19
C ALA A 128 18.94 1.18 -14.78
N ASP A 129 18.97 0.77 -16.04
CA ASP A 129 20.22 0.46 -16.74
C ASP A 129 20.30 1.28 -18.06
N PRO A 130 20.85 2.50 -18.02
CA PRO A 130 20.88 3.40 -19.18
C PRO A 130 21.70 2.87 -20.36
N ARG A 131 22.48 1.81 -20.18
CA ARG A 131 23.18 1.13 -21.29
C ARG A 131 22.18 0.47 -22.26
N LEU A 132 21.00 0.07 -21.76
CA LEU A 132 19.94 -0.54 -22.56
C LEU A 132 19.32 0.45 -23.57
N ILE A 133 19.48 1.74 -23.35
CA ILE A 133 18.99 2.83 -24.21
C ILE A 133 20.13 3.60 -24.86
N GLY A 134 21.36 3.04 -24.89
CA GLY A 134 22.53 3.66 -25.55
C GLY A 134 22.98 4.97 -24.91
N LEU A 135 22.66 5.23 -23.64
CA LEU A 135 22.94 6.48 -22.91
C LEU A 135 22.28 7.71 -23.59
N ASP A 136 21.15 7.51 -24.26
CA ASP A 136 20.40 8.54 -24.97
C ASP A 136 19.46 9.30 -24.02
N ASP A 137 19.74 10.56 -23.76
CA ASP A 137 18.96 11.43 -22.89
C ASP A 137 17.54 11.67 -23.42
N SER A 138 17.36 11.78 -24.72
CA SER A 138 16.04 11.96 -25.33
C SER A 138 15.16 10.74 -25.11
N ARG A 139 15.74 9.56 -25.27
CA ARG A 139 15.05 8.30 -24.98
C ARG A 139 14.74 8.14 -23.50
N ALA A 140 15.66 8.54 -22.62
CA ALA A 140 15.42 8.54 -21.18
C ALA A 140 14.23 9.45 -20.81
N GLN A 141 14.17 10.65 -21.40
CA GLN A 141 13.07 11.60 -21.15
C GLN A 141 11.71 11.07 -21.62
N GLU A 142 11.65 10.40 -22.77
CA GLU A 142 10.44 9.72 -23.23
C GLU A 142 9.96 8.65 -22.21
N LEU A 143 10.90 7.80 -21.76
CA LEU A 143 10.60 6.75 -20.80
C LEU A 143 10.13 7.32 -19.46
N ILE A 144 10.75 8.39 -18.96
CA ILE A 144 10.33 9.08 -17.73
C ILE A 144 8.89 9.57 -17.87
N THR A 145 8.54 10.20 -18.99
CA THR A 145 7.20 10.72 -19.24
C THR A 145 6.12 9.62 -19.27
N GLN A 146 6.50 8.43 -19.76
CA GLN A 146 5.60 7.29 -19.91
C GLN A 146 5.56 6.35 -18.70
N SER A 147 6.50 6.49 -17.78
CA SER A 147 6.64 5.60 -16.62
C SER A 147 5.95 6.14 -15.40
N VAL A 148 5.42 5.22 -14.59
CA VAL A 148 4.94 5.53 -13.25
C VAL A 148 5.95 4.99 -12.23
N PRO A 149 6.46 5.83 -11.32
CA PRO A 149 7.41 5.39 -10.31
C PRO A 149 6.76 4.40 -9.35
N VAL A 150 7.57 3.47 -8.83
CA VAL A 150 7.14 2.48 -7.83
C VAL A 150 7.64 2.91 -6.46
N TYR A 151 6.72 3.07 -5.51
CA TYR A 151 7.05 3.20 -4.10
C TYR A 151 7.02 1.80 -3.47
N TYR A 152 8.20 1.30 -3.08
CA TYR A 152 8.35 -0.04 -2.52
C TYR A 152 8.47 0.01 -1.01
N ILE A 153 7.60 -0.72 -0.32
CA ILE A 153 7.54 -0.79 1.13
C ILE A 153 7.71 -2.25 1.56
N THR A 154 8.61 -2.48 2.50
CA THR A 154 8.76 -3.76 3.20
C THR A 154 8.50 -3.56 4.69
N GLY A 155 8.03 -4.61 5.33
CA GLY A 155 7.85 -4.63 6.78
C GLY A 155 8.40 -5.91 7.40
N ALA A 156 8.68 -5.86 8.70
CA ALA A 156 9.17 -6.98 9.51
C ALA A 156 10.49 -7.57 8.99
N ILE A 157 11.50 -6.73 8.81
CA ILE A 157 12.88 -7.17 8.52
C ILE A 157 13.37 -8.07 9.66
N HIS A 158 13.04 -7.73 10.91
CA HIS A 158 13.31 -8.57 12.08
C HIS A 158 12.01 -9.18 12.61
N SER A 159 12.09 -10.38 13.16
CA SER A 159 10.93 -11.14 13.67
C SER A 159 10.18 -10.46 14.83
N THR A 160 10.83 -9.52 15.50
CA THR A 160 10.26 -8.74 16.61
C THR A 160 9.46 -7.51 16.16
N GLU A 161 9.56 -7.12 14.90
CA GLU A 161 8.88 -5.94 14.33
C GLU A 161 7.43 -6.28 13.91
N THR A 162 6.65 -6.78 14.85
CA THR A 162 5.34 -7.37 14.59
C THR A 162 4.26 -6.36 14.17
N GLY A 163 4.46 -5.06 14.44
CA GLY A 163 3.55 -4.00 14.00
C GLY A 163 3.57 -3.75 12.49
N ASN A 164 4.70 -3.94 11.84
CA ASN A 164 4.87 -3.61 10.43
C ASN A 164 3.94 -4.38 9.48
N PRO A 165 3.77 -5.71 9.59
CA PRO A 165 2.84 -6.44 8.73
C PRO A 165 1.39 -5.99 8.90
N SER A 166 0.98 -5.67 10.13
CA SER A 166 -0.35 -5.12 10.42
C SER A 166 -0.54 -3.75 9.80
N SER A 167 0.49 -2.89 9.86
CA SER A 167 0.48 -1.57 9.23
C SER A 167 0.39 -1.66 7.70
N LEU A 168 1.03 -2.66 7.08
CA LEU A 168 0.91 -2.89 5.64
C LEU A 168 -0.49 -3.36 5.24
N MET A 169 -1.19 -4.12 6.10
CA MET A 169 -2.60 -4.46 5.87
C MET A 169 -3.50 -3.22 5.94
N GLU A 170 -3.19 -2.29 6.82
CA GLU A 170 -3.91 -1.02 6.98
C GLU A 170 -3.68 -0.07 5.81
N LEU A 171 -2.45 -0.05 5.27
CA LEU A 171 -2.05 0.80 4.16
C LEU A 171 -2.67 0.35 2.83
N ALA A 172 -2.92 -0.93 2.67
CA ALA A 172 -3.39 -1.53 1.42
C ALA A 172 -4.87 -1.25 1.14
#